data_b09d98f0553809e2cc3adaa19be37ece
#
_entry.id   b09d98f0553809e2cc3adaa19be37ece
#
_cell.length_a   1.000
_cell.length_b   1.000
_cell.length_c   1.000
_cell.angle_alpha   90.00
_cell.angle_beta   90.00
_cell.angle_gamma   90.00
#
_symmetry.space_group_name_H-M   'P 1'
#
loop_
_entity.id
_entity.type
_entity.pdbx_description
1 polymer ?
#
loop_
_entity_poly.entity_id
_entity_poly.type
_entity_poly.pdbx_seq_one_letter_code
_entity_poly.pdbx_strand_id
1 'polypeptide(L)'
;MAYKGKFRPSIPKKYVGDYRNIIYRSLWELKFMKYCDSNQNILEWGSEEFFIPYTSPVDGKRHRYYPDFYIKVKESTGQVKKYVIEIKPKKQCIEPKPQKKKTKGYIYEVCEYAKNQAKWKAASELSLIHISEPTRPY
;
A
#
# COMPACT_ATOMS: atom_id res chain seq x y z
N MET A 1 -11.25 7.80 -15.80
CA MET A 1 -10.14 7.36 -16.64
C MET A 1 -8.92 7.05 -15.78
N ALA A 2 -8.37 5.88 -15.93
CA ALA A 2 -7.20 5.49 -15.18
C ALA A 2 -5.94 5.93 -15.91
N TYR A 3 -5.06 6.64 -15.22
CA TYR A 3 -3.76 7.01 -15.75
C TYR A 3 -2.78 5.89 -15.43
N LYS A 4 -2.27 5.25 -16.45
CA LYS A 4 -1.33 4.15 -16.30
C LYS A 4 -0.10 4.41 -17.15
N GLY A 5 1.07 4.15 -16.58
CA GLY A 5 2.32 4.32 -17.31
C GLY A 5 3.49 3.78 -16.56
N LYS A 6 4.66 3.92 -17.14
CA LYS A 6 5.92 3.52 -16.51
C LYS A 6 6.60 4.74 -15.91
N PHE A 7 7.07 4.61 -14.67
CA PHE A 7 7.84 5.63 -13.99
C PHE A 7 9.32 5.34 -14.16
N ARG A 8 10.09 6.36 -14.53
CA ARG A 8 11.54 6.26 -14.64
C ARG A 8 12.18 7.04 -13.50
N PRO A 9 12.84 6.37 -12.56
CA PRO A 9 13.46 7.07 -11.44
C PRO A 9 14.69 7.85 -11.87
N SER A 10 14.88 9.02 -11.27
CA SER A 10 16.08 9.82 -11.45
C SER A 10 17.24 9.23 -10.68
N ILE A 11 16.96 8.51 -9.59
CA ILE A 11 17.96 7.88 -8.75
C ILE A 11 17.65 6.40 -8.64
N PRO A 12 18.03 5.60 -9.66
CA PRO A 12 17.67 4.18 -9.69
C PRO A 12 18.13 3.36 -8.50
N LYS A 13 19.25 3.72 -7.89
CA LYS A 13 19.79 2.95 -6.76
C LYS A 13 18.95 3.09 -5.48
N LYS A 14 18.05 4.06 -5.42
CA LYS A 14 17.10 4.15 -4.29
C LYS A 14 15.98 3.13 -4.41
N TYR A 15 15.67 2.70 -5.62
CA TYR A 15 14.56 1.80 -5.84
C TYR A 15 14.94 0.36 -5.50
N VAL A 16 14.10 -0.28 -4.68
CA VAL A 16 14.27 -1.69 -4.32
C VAL A 16 13.44 -2.52 -5.28
N GLY A 17 14.11 -3.24 -6.17
CA GLY A 17 13.45 -4.06 -7.16
C GLY A 17 13.86 -3.69 -8.58
N ASP A 18 13.01 -4.01 -9.54
CA ASP A 18 13.29 -3.75 -10.95
C ASP A 18 12.90 -2.32 -11.32
N TYR A 19 13.89 -1.41 -11.26
CA TYR A 19 13.65 0.00 -11.56
C TYR A 19 13.27 0.26 -13.03
N ARG A 20 13.43 -0.74 -13.89
CA ARG A 20 13.08 -0.61 -15.31
C ARG A 20 11.62 -0.91 -15.58
N ASN A 21 10.91 -1.40 -14.58
CA ASN A 21 9.54 -1.84 -14.74
C ASN A 21 8.63 -1.36 -13.62
N ILE A 22 8.70 -0.07 -13.32
CA ILE A 22 7.87 0.55 -12.29
C ILE A 22 6.61 1.08 -12.97
N ILE A 23 5.45 0.56 -12.55
CA ILE A 23 4.18 0.92 -13.17
C ILE A 23 3.33 1.70 -12.19
N TYR A 24 2.87 2.89 -12.59
CA TYR A 24 1.85 3.59 -11.83
C TYR A 24 0.49 3.39 -12.49
N ARG A 25 -0.55 3.26 -11.67
CA ARG A 25 -1.91 3.02 -12.15
C ARG A 25 -2.84 4.19 -11.87
N SER A 26 -2.32 5.26 -11.30
CA SER A 26 -3.10 6.47 -11.01
C SER A 26 -2.16 7.66 -10.93
N LEU A 27 -2.72 8.86 -11.05
CA LEU A 27 -1.92 10.07 -10.87
C LEU A 27 -1.41 10.20 -9.43
N TRP A 28 -2.18 9.68 -8.46
CA TRP A 28 -1.78 9.71 -7.09
C TRP A 28 -0.51 8.88 -6.87
N GLU A 29 -0.49 7.67 -7.45
CA GLU A 29 0.70 6.83 -7.39
C GLU A 29 1.90 7.50 -8.04
N LEU A 30 1.68 8.12 -9.20
CA LEU A 30 2.77 8.84 -9.89
C LEU A 30 3.33 9.95 -9.02
N LYS A 31 2.48 10.73 -8.37
CA LYS A 31 2.92 11.80 -7.47
C LYS A 31 3.73 11.25 -6.31
N PHE A 32 3.29 10.15 -5.73
CA PHE A 32 4.00 9.53 -4.63
C PHE A 32 5.36 8.99 -5.07
N MET A 33 5.43 8.38 -6.25
CA MET A 33 6.69 7.89 -6.80
C MET A 33 7.69 9.03 -7.02
N LYS A 34 7.23 10.15 -7.54
CA LYS A 34 8.08 11.34 -7.70
C LYS A 34 8.58 11.84 -6.37
N TYR A 35 7.72 11.84 -5.36
CA TYR A 35 8.11 12.24 -4.02
C TYR A 35 9.19 11.32 -3.45
N CYS A 36 9.01 10.01 -3.58
CA CYS A 36 9.99 9.05 -3.09
C CYS A 36 11.33 9.20 -3.80
N ASP A 37 11.30 9.42 -5.11
CA ASP A 37 12.51 9.52 -5.92
C ASP A 37 13.32 10.77 -5.59
N SER A 38 12.65 11.88 -5.30
CA SER A 38 13.30 13.17 -5.11
C SER A 38 13.60 13.53 -3.64
N ASN A 39 12.90 12.92 -2.69
CA ASN A 39 13.06 13.29 -1.28
C ASN A 39 14.32 12.66 -0.68
N GLN A 40 15.21 13.48 -0.17
CA GLN A 40 16.48 13.00 0.39
C GLN A 40 16.31 12.15 1.65
N ASN A 41 15.22 12.32 2.38
CA ASN A 41 14.97 11.56 3.59
C ASN A 41 14.43 10.16 3.30
N ILE A 42 13.98 9.90 2.08
CA ILE A 42 13.59 8.57 1.67
C ILE A 42 14.83 7.89 1.10
N LEU A 43 15.34 6.92 1.85
CA LEU A 43 16.58 6.22 1.49
C LEU A 43 16.36 5.12 0.46
N GLU A 44 15.22 4.44 0.57
CA GLU A 44 14.82 3.36 -0.35
C GLU A 44 13.31 3.41 -0.54
N TRP A 45 12.85 2.93 -1.68
CA TRP A 45 11.42 2.76 -1.92
C TRP A 45 11.17 1.68 -2.96
N GLY A 46 9.98 1.11 -2.95
CA GLY A 46 9.57 0.10 -3.90
C GLY A 46 8.07 0.15 -4.11
N SER A 47 7.63 -0.27 -5.30
CA SER A 47 6.23 -0.33 -5.66
C SER A 47 5.88 -1.77 -5.98
N GLU A 48 5.07 -2.40 -5.13
CA GLU A 48 4.60 -3.78 -5.31
C GLU A 48 5.75 -4.79 -5.50
N GLU A 49 6.90 -4.52 -4.90
CA GLU A 49 8.09 -5.37 -5.10
C GLU A 49 8.23 -6.50 -4.09
N PHE A 50 7.53 -6.45 -2.97
CA PHE A 50 7.60 -7.51 -1.99
C PHE A 50 6.22 -7.85 -1.46
N PHE A 51 6.11 -9.01 -0.83
CA PHE A 51 4.82 -9.43 -0.29
C PHE A 51 4.93 -9.81 1.18
N ILE A 52 3.80 -9.72 1.86
CA ILE A 52 3.65 -10.12 3.25
C ILE A 52 2.66 -11.28 3.29
N PRO A 53 3.07 -12.45 3.79
CA PRO A 53 2.12 -13.56 3.89
C PRO A 53 1.10 -13.29 5.00
N TYR A 54 -0.14 -13.60 4.72
CA TYR A 54 -1.21 -13.47 5.71
C TYR A 54 -2.22 -14.58 5.50
N THR A 55 -3.02 -14.86 6.54
CA THR A 55 -4.11 -15.83 6.44
C THR A 55 -5.41 -15.07 6.24
N SER A 56 -6.09 -15.36 5.12
CA SER A 56 -7.35 -14.69 4.83
C SER A 56 -8.47 -15.24 5.71
N PRO A 57 -9.23 -14.37 6.38
CA PRO A 57 -10.37 -14.83 7.17
C PRO A 57 -11.55 -15.30 6.31
N VAL A 58 -11.51 -15.04 5.01
CA VAL A 58 -12.58 -15.43 4.11
C VAL A 58 -12.52 -16.90 3.74
N ASP A 59 -11.32 -17.43 3.48
CA ASP A 59 -11.16 -18.85 3.08
C ASP A 59 -10.22 -19.64 4.00
N GLY A 60 -9.62 -18.99 5.00
CA GLY A 60 -8.71 -19.63 5.92
C GLY A 60 -7.37 -20.03 5.33
N LYS A 61 -7.07 -19.59 4.12
CA LYS A 61 -5.84 -19.98 3.42
C LYS A 61 -4.79 -18.90 3.49
N ARG A 62 -3.53 -19.29 3.26
CA ARG A 62 -2.41 -18.34 3.18
C ARG A 62 -2.42 -17.65 1.84
N HIS A 63 -2.26 -16.33 1.88
CA HIS A 63 -2.22 -15.49 0.69
C HIS A 63 -1.02 -14.55 0.78
N ARG A 64 -0.71 -13.92 -0.34
CA ARG A 64 0.35 -12.93 -0.42
C ARG A 64 -0.29 -11.55 -0.50
N TYR A 65 0.14 -10.67 0.40
CA TYR A 65 -0.27 -9.27 0.39
C TYR A 65 0.86 -8.44 -0.22
N TYR A 66 0.59 -7.79 -1.34
CA TYR A 66 1.53 -6.88 -1.97
C TYR A 66 1.12 -5.46 -1.63
N PRO A 67 1.82 -4.81 -0.68
CA PRO A 67 1.53 -3.41 -0.40
C PRO A 67 1.81 -2.54 -1.61
N ASP A 68 1.10 -1.42 -1.71
CA ASP A 68 1.32 -0.52 -2.83
C ASP A 68 2.74 0.02 -2.84
N PHE A 69 3.25 0.44 -1.68
CA PHE A 69 4.60 0.97 -1.59
C PHE A 69 5.30 0.52 -0.33
N TYR A 70 6.61 0.44 -0.43
CA TYR A 70 7.53 0.27 0.68
C TYR A 70 8.47 1.46 0.67
N ILE A 71 8.72 2.07 1.84
CA ILE A 71 9.72 3.13 1.96
C ILE A 71 10.59 2.92 3.19
N LYS A 72 11.83 3.36 3.07
CA LYS A 72 12.77 3.41 4.19
C LYS A 72 13.14 4.87 4.38
N VAL A 73 12.82 5.42 5.53
CA VAL A 73 12.90 6.86 5.79
C VAL A 73 13.90 7.15 6.89
N LYS A 74 14.68 8.19 6.69
CA LYS A 74 15.52 8.76 7.75
C LYS A 74 14.74 9.90 8.39
N GLU A 75 14.37 9.71 9.66
CA GLU A 75 13.59 10.72 10.36
C GLU A 75 14.46 11.85 10.90
N SER A 76 13.82 12.94 11.34
CA SER A 76 14.51 14.11 11.85
C SER A 76 15.40 13.79 13.05
N THR A 77 15.08 12.74 13.80
CA THR A 77 15.88 12.29 14.93
C THR A 77 17.13 11.52 14.51
N GLY A 78 17.28 11.24 13.22
CA GLY A 78 18.35 10.41 12.69
C GLY A 78 18.02 8.94 12.66
N GLN A 79 16.89 8.52 13.21
CA GLN A 79 16.47 7.13 13.16
C GLN A 79 15.96 6.77 11.78
N VAL A 80 16.24 5.52 11.39
CA VAL A 80 15.78 4.98 10.11
C VAL A 80 14.62 4.04 10.38
N LYS A 81 13.49 4.28 9.71
CA LYS A 81 12.29 3.46 9.86
C LYS A 81 11.78 2.98 8.53
N LYS A 82 11.15 1.82 8.52
CA LYS A 82 10.56 1.24 7.33
C LYS A 82 9.04 1.33 7.44
N TYR A 83 8.41 1.74 6.35
CA TYR A 83 6.95 1.87 6.30
C TYR A 83 6.40 1.11 5.10
N VAL A 84 5.24 0.53 5.32
CA VAL A 84 4.42 -0.03 4.25
C VAL A 84 3.28 0.95 4.01
N ILE A 85 3.09 1.35 2.78
CA ILE A 85 2.07 2.32 2.43
C ILE A 85 1.04 1.68 1.52
N GLU A 86 -0.22 1.78 1.93
CA GLU A 86 -1.34 1.27 1.18
C GLU A 86 -2.25 2.42 0.80
N ILE A 87 -2.48 2.59 -0.49
CA ILE A 87 -3.31 3.67 -0.99
C ILE A 87 -4.71 3.12 -1.24
N LYS A 88 -5.60 3.38 -0.30
CA LYS A 88 -6.99 2.92 -0.36
C LYS A 88 -7.94 4.09 -0.20
N PRO A 89 -9.08 4.09 -0.89
CA PRO A 89 -10.11 5.07 -0.61
C PRO A 89 -10.55 4.96 0.85
N LYS A 90 -10.84 6.09 1.45
CA LYS A 90 -11.25 6.14 2.85
C LYS A 90 -12.43 5.21 3.13
N LYS A 91 -13.33 5.10 2.18
CA LYS A 91 -14.49 4.22 2.29
C LYS A 91 -14.12 2.77 2.59
N GLN A 92 -13.01 2.29 2.04
CA GLN A 92 -12.56 0.92 2.24
C GLN A 92 -11.86 0.69 3.57
N CYS A 93 -11.54 1.77 4.28
CA CYS A 93 -10.90 1.69 5.59
C CYS A 93 -11.91 1.68 6.72
N ILE A 94 -13.19 1.86 6.43
CA ILE A 94 -14.26 1.93 7.41
C ILE A 94 -15.08 0.66 7.37
N GLU A 95 -15.41 0.14 8.55
CA GLU A 95 -16.26 -1.04 8.64
C GLU A 95 -17.62 -0.78 8.00
N PRO A 96 -18.09 -1.67 7.11
CA PRO A 96 -19.40 -1.49 6.49
C PRO A 96 -20.52 -1.48 7.55
N LYS A 97 -21.49 -0.60 7.36
CA LYS A 97 -22.60 -0.52 8.29
C LYS A 97 -23.46 -1.78 8.18
N PRO A 98 -23.93 -2.35 9.31
CA PRO A 98 -24.81 -3.50 9.25
C PRO A 98 -26.07 -3.21 8.45
N GLN A 99 -26.48 -4.19 7.64
CA GLN A 99 -27.67 -4.07 6.82
C GLN A 99 -28.57 -5.26 7.04
N LYS A 100 -29.89 -5.02 7.02
CA LYS A 100 -30.87 -6.10 7.18
C LYS A 100 -30.81 -7.06 6.01
N LYS A 101 -30.70 -6.55 4.78
CA LYS A 101 -30.56 -7.39 3.59
C LYS A 101 -29.12 -7.71 3.34
N LYS A 102 -28.82 -8.99 3.21
CA LYS A 102 -27.47 -9.48 2.88
C LYS A 102 -27.32 -9.54 1.36
N THR A 103 -27.21 -8.38 0.72
CA THR A 103 -27.00 -8.33 -0.72
C THR A 103 -25.59 -8.79 -1.07
N LYS A 104 -25.38 -9.17 -2.33
CA LYS A 104 -24.04 -9.55 -2.80
C LYS A 104 -23.03 -8.42 -2.58
N GLY A 105 -23.44 -7.18 -2.82
CA GLY A 105 -22.57 -6.02 -2.62
C GLY A 105 -22.17 -5.85 -1.16
N TYR A 106 -23.11 -6.00 -0.25
CA TYR A 106 -22.80 -5.89 1.17
C TYR A 106 -21.87 -7.00 1.63
N ILE A 107 -22.14 -8.24 1.21
CA ILE A 107 -21.28 -9.37 1.57
C ILE A 107 -19.87 -9.16 1.04
N TYR A 108 -19.74 -8.66 -0.20
CA TYR A 108 -18.45 -8.35 -0.78
C TYR A 108 -17.70 -7.30 0.05
N GLU A 109 -18.38 -6.23 0.46
CA GLU A 109 -17.74 -5.18 1.26
C GLU A 109 -17.26 -5.71 2.60
N VAL A 110 -18.05 -6.55 3.26
CA VAL A 110 -17.65 -7.14 4.54
C VAL A 110 -16.43 -8.04 4.37
N CYS A 111 -16.43 -8.86 3.33
CA CYS A 111 -15.28 -9.75 3.05
C CYS A 111 -14.03 -8.96 2.73
N GLU A 112 -14.14 -7.89 1.94
CA GLU A 112 -12.99 -7.06 1.58
C GLU A 112 -12.44 -6.33 2.80
N TYR A 113 -13.32 -5.81 3.65
CA TYR A 113 -12.89 -5.17 4.88
C TYR A 113 -12.12 -6.16 5.78
N ALA A 114 -12.65 -7.38 5.94
CA ALA A 114 -12.00 -8.40 6.77
C ALA A 114 -10.63 -8.78 6.22
N LYS A 115 -10.50 -8.94 4.89
CA LYS A 115 -9.22 -9.25 4.26
C LYS A 115 -8.21 -8.13 4.48
N ASN A 116 -8.64 -6.88 4.31
CA ASN A 116 -7.75 -5.74 4.50
C ASN A 116 -7.26 -5.64 5.95
N GLN A 117 -8.13 -5.88 6.92
CA GLN A 117 -7.73 -5.88 8.32
C GLN A 117 -6.68 -6.97 8.60
N ALA A 118 -6.85 -8.14 8.01
CA ALA A 118 -5.88 -9.24 8.17
C ALA A 118 -4.53 -8.90 7.54
N LYS A 119 -4.54 -8.28 6.36
CA LYS A 119 -3.32 -7.84 5.69
C LYS A 119 -2.56 -6.82 6.52
N TRP A 120 -3.27 -5.83 7.05
CA TRP A 120 -2.66 -4.75 7.81
C TRP A 120 -2.13 -5.24 9.15
N LYS A 121 -2.84 -6.19 9.77
CA LYS A 121 -2.35 -6.80 10.99
C LYS A 121 -1.05 -7.56 10.74
N ALA A 122 -0.99 -8.32 9.65
CA ALA A 122 0.23 -9.05 9.30
C ALA A 122 1.40 -8.11 9.06
N ALA A 123 1.15 -6.96 8.40
CA ALA A 123 2.18 -5.96 8.19
C ALA A 123 2.67 -5.38 9.51
N SER A 124 1.77 -5.10 10.45
CA SER A 124 2.13 -4.56 11.76
C SER A 124 2.98 -5.54 12.55
N GLU A 125 2.68 -6.83 12.46
CA GLU A 125 3.42 -7.87 13.16
C GLU A 125 4.86 -8.00 12.67
N LEU A 126 5.14 -7.54 11.44
CA LEU A 126 6.51 -7.52 10.92
C LEU A 126 7.25 -6.24 11.29
N SER A 127 6.71 -5.47 12.23
CA SER A 127 7.27 -4.19 12.67
C SER A 127 7.31 -3.14 11.55
N LEU A 128 6.47 -3.30 10.53
CA LEU A 128 6.31 -2.31 9.48
C LEU A 128 5.09 -1.46 9.82
N ILE A 129 5.25 -0.16 9.74
CA ILE A 129 4.16 0.76 10.04
C ILE A 129 3.33 0.93 8.78
N HIS A 130 2.03 0.68 8.89
CA HIS A 130 1.12 0.82 7.79
C HIS A 130 0.48 2.21 7.81
N ILE A 131 0.53 2.89 6.67
CA ILE A 131 -0.12 4.16 6.50
C ILE A 131 -1.14 4.01 5.40
N SER A 132 -2.39 4.16 5.76
CA SER A 132 -3.46 4.07 4.80
C SER A 132 -3.95 5.44 4.46
N GLU A 133 -3.97 5.92 3.21
CA GLU A 133 -4.51 6.87 2.99
C GLU A 133 -4.82 7.80 2.18
N PRO A 134 -5.00 8.04 1.18
CA PRO A 134 -5.27 9.40 0.88
C PRO A 134 -6.70 9.67 0.76
N THR A 135 -7.03 10.75 1.28
CA THR A 135 -8.38 11.19 1.21
C THR A 135 -8.64 11.97 -0.04
N ARG A 136 -7.59 12.49 -0.69
CA ARG A 136 -7.81 13.25 -1.91
C ARG A 136 -6.51 13.47 -2.66
N PRO A 137 -6.61 13.69 -3.95
CA PRO A 137 -5.44 14.06 -4.73
C PRO A 137 -5.01 15.47 -4.39
N TYR A 138 -3.76 15.70 -4.49
CA TYR A 138 -3.19 17.04 -4.29
C TYR A 138 -3.10 17.76 -5.61
#